data_1bab49d7a89eed799eaf4bc6b2e7c758
#
_entry.id   1bab49d7a89eed799eaf4bc6b2e7c758
#
_cell.length_a   1.000
_cell.length_b   1.000
_cell.length_c   1.000
_cell.angle_alpha   90.00
_cell.angle_beta   90.00
_cell.angle_gamma   90.00
#
_symmetry.space_group_name_H-M   'P 1'
#
loop_
_entity.id
_entity.type
_entity.pdbx_description
1 polymer ?
#
loop_
_entity_poly.entity_id
_entity_poly.type
_entity_poly.pdbx_seq_one_letter_code
_entity_poly.pdbx_strand_id
1 'polypeptide(L)'
;MSIPQSGGGPIENHAQLAEYLASGCKPKTDWRIGTEHEKFGYCRDTLKPLPYEGARSIHAMLEGLRDRFNWAPVLEGDKLIGLVKDGANVSLEPGGQLELSGAPLETIHQTCDEVNHHLAEVKEVADKIGVGFIGLGAAPVWTHEQMDLMPKGRYKLMDRYMQKVGSHGTQMMRRTCTVQVNLDFGTEADMVQKMRVALALQPIATALFACSPFFEGKITGYQSWRARIWQDTDNARTGMLPFVFEDGFGFERWVEYALNVPMYFVYRDGKYIDALGMNFRDFLEGKLPALPGETPTLSDWADHLTTAFPEARIKKYMEMRGADAGPWRRICALPAFWVGLMYDQAALDAAWDLCKDWSMAQREALRLDVAKLGLKAEIDGRTVRDVARDVLAISQAGLAARAQPGAGGLVPDETHFLNALHDIVERGESPSDELLAKFNGAWKGDLTDIYREYSY
;
A
#
# COMPACT_ATOMS: atom_id res chain seq x y z
N MET A 1 -4.81 7.22 -3.75
CA MET A 1 -6.16 7.35 -4.35
C MET A 1 -6.14 6.97 -5.81
N SER A 2 -7.08 6.16 -6.25
CA SER A 2 -7.22 5.71 -7.64
C SER A 2 -8.23 6.56 -8.45
N ILE A 3 -8.23 7.89 -8.24
CA ILE A 3 -9.06 8.87 -8.96
C ILE A 3 -8.15 9.58 -9.97
N PRO A 4 -8.62 9.78 -11.24
CA PRO A 4 -7.84 10.49 -12.24
C PRO A 4 -7.45 11.90 -11.78
N GLN A 5 -6.23 12.28 -12.09
CA GLN A 5 -5.77 13.64 -11.84
C GLN A 5 -6.35 14.58 -12.89
N SER A 6 -6.55 15.84 -12.54
CA SER A 6 -7.05 16.87 -13.44
C SER A 6 -6.20 18.12 -13.35
N GLY A 7 -6.19 18.92 -14.42
CA GLY A 7 -5.35 20.11 -14.50
C GLY A 7 -3.93 19.79 -14.98
N GLY A 8 -3.03 20.75 -14.85
CA GLY A 8 -1.68 20.67 -15.42
C GLY A 8 -1.66 21.05 -16.91
N GLY A 9 -0.59 21.76 -17.32
CA GLY A 9 -0.36 22.11 -18.70
C GLY A 9 0.18 20.96 -19.54
N PRO A 10 0.29 21.14 -20.86
CA PRO A 10 0.99 20.23 -21.74
C PRO A 10 2.44 20.02 -21.28
N ILE A 11 2.97 18.82 -21.49
CA ILE A 11 4.39 18.53 -21.28
C ILE A 11 5.14 19.02 -22.54
N GLU A 12 5.95 20.05 -22.38
CA GLU A 12 6.69 20.69 -23.49
C GLU A 12 8.07 20.05 -23.71
N ASN A 13 8.66 19.50 -22.65
CA ASN A 13 9.96 18.87 -22.70
C ASN A 13 10.12 17.78 -21.62
N HIS A 14 11.10 16.93 -21.81
CA HIS A 14 11.35 15.76 -20.94
C HIS A 14 11.77 16.15 -19.50
N ALA A 15 12.42 17.29 -19.31
CA ALA A 15 12.88 17.74 -17.97
C ALA A 15 11.69 17.98 -17.03
N GLN A 16 10.55 18.42 -17.54
CA GLN A 16 9.34 18.65 -16.73
C GLN A 16 8.83 17.37 -16.01
N LEU A 17 9.15 16.18 -16.53
CA LEU A 17 8.80 14.92 -15.85
C LEU A 17 9.57 14.73 -14.54
N ALA A 18 10.88 15.06 -14.57
CA ALA A 18 11.72 15.05 -13.37
C ALA A 18 11.40 16.23 -12.44
N GLU A 19 11.14 17.42 -12.99
CA GLU A 19 10.70 18.60 -12.23
C GLU A 19 9.39 18.35 -11.49
N TYR A 20 8.45 17.59 -12.09
CA TYR A 20 7.22 17.17 -11.43
C TYR A 20 7.51 16.39 -10.15
N LEU A 21 8.46 15.45 -10.16
CA LEU A 21 8.88 14.67 -8.99
C LEU A 21 9.61 15.55 -8.00
N ALA A 22 10.56 16.37 -8.47
CA ALA A 22 11.34 17.29 -7.66
C ALA A 22 10.48 18.35 -6.95
N SER A 23 9.30 18.69 -7.52
CA SER A 23 8.34 19.57 -6.86
C SER A 23 7.76 19.01 -5.55
N GLY A 24 8.03 17.75 -5.25
CA GLY A 24 7.73 17.12 -3.97
C GLY A 24 8.75 17.42 -2.87
N CYS A 25 9.95 17.93 -3.22
CA CYS A 25 10.94 18.35 -2.24
C CYS A 25 10.42 19.51 -1.38
N LYS A 26 10.51 19.35 -0.06
CA LYS A 26 10.06 20.37 0.88
C LYS A 26 10.88 20.35 2.18
N PRO A 27 10.95 21.47 2.93
CA PRO A 27 11.67 21.51 4.18
C PRO A 27 11.07 20.53 5.20
N LYS A 28 11.90 20.00 6.10
CA LYS A 28 11.51 19.00 7.11
C LYS A 28 10.30 19.44 7.97
N THR A 29 10.12 20.73 8.19
CA THR A 29 8.97 21.30 8.91
C THR A 29 7.62 21.04 8.22
N ASP A 30 7.67 20.85 6.90
CA ASP A 30 6.48 20.64 6.07
C ASP A 30 6.24 19.17 5.75
N TRP A 31 7.09 18.25 6.28
CA TRP A 31 6.92 16.83 6.08
C TRP A 31 5.66 16.34 6.80
N ARG A 32 4.94 15.46 6.11
CA ARG A 32 3.70 14.87 6.59
C ARG A 32 3.76 13.34 6.48
N ILE A 33 2.85 12.69 7.15
CA ILE A 33 2.67 11.24 7.18
C ILE A 33 1.28 10.98 6.59
N GLY A 34 1.21 10.22 5.49
CA GLY A 34 -0.04 9.70 4.97
C GLY A 34 -0.10 8.20 5.22
N THR A 35 -1.25 7.67 5.61
CA THR A 35 -1.43 6.23 5.82
C THR A 35 -2.59 5.73 4.99
N GLU A 36 -2.39 4.63 4.27
CA GLU A 36 -3.45 3.96 3.54
C GLU A 36 -3.71 2.59 4.17
N HIS A 37 -4.97 2.21 4.33
CA HIS A 37 -5.29 0.87 4.76
C HIS A 37 -6.57 0.35 4.12
N GLU A 38 -6.48 -0.87 3.65
CA GLU A 38 -7.53 -1.60 2.98
C GLU A 38 -8.14 -2.66 3.90
N LYS A 39 -9.41 -2.99 3.68
CA LYS A 39 -10.12 -4.01 4.43
C LYS A 39 -11.14 -4.73 3.56
N PHE A 40 -11.25 -6.04 3.73
CA PHE A 40 -12.29 -6.85 3.07
C PHE A 40 -13.63 -6.70 3.77
N GLY A 41 -14.66 -6.35 3.00
CA GLY A 41 -16.04 -6.32 3.47
C GLY A 41 -16.74 -7.68 3.26
N TYR A 42 -17.57 -8.09 4.21
CA TYR A 42 -18.34 -9.34 4.12
C TYR A 42 -19.73 -9.21 4.75
N CYS A 43 -20.68 -10.01 4.28
CA CYS A 43 -22.00 -10.14 4.87
C CYS A 43 -21.90 -11.06 6.12
N ARG A 44 -22.33 -10.57 7.30
CA ARG A 44 -22.18 -11.31 8.56
C ARG A 44 -22.92 -12.63 8.60
N ASP A 45 -24.09 -12.72 7.94
CA ASP A 45 -24.91 -13.95 7.97
C ASP A 45 -24.35 -15.05 7.07
N THR A 46 -23.72 -14.68 5.95
CA THR A 46 -23.30 -15.62 4.91
C THR A 46 -21.80 -15.77 4.78
N LEU A 47 -21.04 -14.85 5.38
CA LEU A 47 -19.59 -14.68 5.27
C LEU A 47 -19.11 -14.52 3.81
N LYS A 48 -20.00 -14.16 2.89
CA LYS A 48 -19.67 -13.85 1.48
C LYS A 48 -19.12 -12.45 1.34
N PRO A 49 -18.26 -12.18 0.34
CA PRO A 49 -17.75 -10.84 0.07
C PRO A 49 -18.91 -9.91 -0.31
N LEU A 50 -18.71 -8.60 -0.09
CA LEU A 50 -19.74 -7.61 -0.42
C LEU A 50 -19.77 -7.34 -1.92
N PRO A 51 -20.95 -7.38 -2.57
CA PRO A 51 -21.12 -6.89 -3.94
C PRO A 51 -21.04 -5.36 -3.96
N TYR A 52 -20.97 -4.78 -5.16
CA TYR A 52 -21.06 -3.32 -5.27
C TYR A 52 -22.47 -2.80 -4.94
N GLU A 53 -23.53 -3.44 -5.44
CA GLU A 53 -24.94 -2.99 -5.28
C GLU A 53 -25.73 -3.89 -4.32
N GLY A 54 -26.82 -3.35 -3.78
CA GLY A 54 -27.74 -4.03 -2.87
C GLY A 54 -27.75 -3.46 -1.47
N ALA A 55 -28.63 -3.95 -0.60
CA ALA A 55 -28.79 -3.45 0.76
C ALA A 55 -27.57 -3.72 1.67
N ARG A 56 -26.81 -4.79 1.37
CA ARG A 56 -25.58 -5.20 2.06
C ARG A 56 -24.43 -5.16 1.06
N SER A 57 -23.91 -3.99 0.77
CA SER A 57 -22.99 -3.75 -0.34
C SER A 57 -21.98 -2.65 0.00
N ILE A 58 -20.95 -2.55 -0.84
CA ILE A 58 -19.97 -1.47 -0.75
C ILE A 58 -20.64 -0.11 -1.05
N HIS A 59 -21.57 -0.05 -2.01
CA HIS A 59 -22.33 1.17 -2.30
C HIS A 59 -23.13 1.63 -1.07
N ALA A 60 -23.85 0.73 -0.39
CA ALA A 60 -24.57 1.04 0.84
C ALA A 60 -23.66 1.52 1.98
N MET A 61 -22.43 0.99 2.06
CA MET A 61 -21.41 1.49 2.99
C MET A 61 -21.01 2.93 2.68
N LEU A 62 -20.72 3.24 1.41
CA LEU A 62 -20.36 4.61 1.00
C LEU A 62 -21.51 5.58 1.23
N GLU A 63 -22.78 5.21 0.91
CA GLU A 63 -23.94 6.02 1.21
C GLU A 63 -24.11 6.27 2.70
N GLY A 64 -23.96 5.23 3.52
CA GLY A 64 -24.04 5.34 4.97
C GLY A 64 -22.97 6.28 5.57
N LEU A 65 -21.75 6.21 5.08
CA LEU A 65 -20.66 7.12 5.48
C LEU A 65 -20.95 8.56 5.04
N ARG A 66 -21.39 8.77 3.78
CA ARG A 66 -21.79 10.07 3.25
C ARG A 66 -22.87 10.73 4.10
N ASP A 67 -23.96 10.02 4.30
CA ASP A 67 -25.19 10.58 4.89
C ASP A 67 -25.06 10.81 6.40
N ARG A 68 -24.24 10.01 7.08
CA ARG A 68 -24.12 10.08 8.53
C ARG A 68 -22.96 10.95 9.02
N PHE A 69 -21.86 10.97 8.27
CA PHE A 69 -20.61 11.60 8.69
C PHE A 69 -20.16 12.73 7.77
N ASN A 70 -21.04 13.18 6.85
CA ASN A 70 -20.81 14.32 5.96
C ASN A 70 -19.59 14.17 5.04
N TRP A 71 -19.31 12.96 4.57
CA TRP A 71 -18.33 12.74 3.52
C TRP A 71 -18.87 13.25 2.18
N ALA A 72 -18.07 13.98 1.41
CA ALA A 72 -18.46 14.44 0.08
C ALA A 72 -18.30 13.31 -0.95
N PRO A 73 -19.28 13.08 -1.83
CA PRO A 73 -19.24 11.97 -2.78
C PRO A 73 -18.28 12.22 -3.93
N VAL A 74 -17.62 11.14 -4.38
CA VAL A 74 -16.85 11.09 -5.62
C VAL A 74 -17.55 10.13 -6.57
N LEU A 75 -17.90 10.64 -7.75
CA LEU A 75 -18.68 9.90 -8.75
C LEU A 75 -17.85 9.61 -10.00
N GLU A 76 -18.08 8.47 -10.62
CA GLU A 76 -17.70 8.16 -11.98
C GLU A 76 -18.96 7.83 -12.78
N GLY A 77 -19.40 8.76 -13.63
CA GLY A 77 -20.75 8.72 -14.20
C GLY A 77 -21.82 8.82 -13.11
N ASP A 78 -22.68 7.81 -13.03
CA ASP A 78 -23.72 7.66 -12.00
C ASP A 78 -23.28 6.81 -10.79
N LYS A 79 -22.07 6.29 -10.80
CA LYS A 79 -21.57 5.37 -9.76
C LYS A 79 -20.83 6.12 -8.66
N LEU A 80 -21.22 5.89 -7.40
CA LEU A 80 -20.50 6.37 -6.23
C LEU A 80 -19.26 5.50 -6.00
N ILE A 81 -18.07 6.04 -6.29
CA ILE A 81 -16.82 5.29 -6.27
C ILE A 81 -15.86 5.65 -5.14
N GLY A 82 -16.22 6.64 -4.35
CA GLY A 82 -15.41 7.08 -3.22
C GLY A 82 -16.04 8.28 -2.52
N LEU A 83 -15.38 8.71 -1.48
CA LEU A 83 -15.76 9.82 -0.62
C LEU A 83 -14.52 10.64 -0.26
N VAL A 84 -14.67 11.94 -0.02
CA VAL A 84 -13.60 12.83 0.45
C VAL A 84 -14.03 13.64 1.65
N LYS A 85 -13.13 13.85 2.61
CA LYS A 85 -13.36 14.67 3.79
C LYS A 85 -12.03 15.08 4.41
N ASP A 86 -11.85 16.36 4.73
CA ASP A 86 -10.71 16.91 5.50
C ASP A 86 -9.31 16.46 4.99
N GLY A 87 -9.14 16.32 3.68
CA GLY A 87 -7.90 15.89 3.06
C GLY A 87 -7.71 14.36 2.97
N ALA A 88 -8.58 13.58 3.63
CA ALA A 88 -8.64 12.14 3.51
C ALA A 88 -9.66 11.70 2.43
N ASN A 89 -9.55 10.45 2.00
CA ASN A 89 -10.56 9.85 1.14
C ASN A 89 -10.82 8.38 1.49
N VAL A 90 -12.05 7.96 1.26
CA VAL A 90 -12.47 6.56 1.28
C VAL A 90 -12.75 6.12 -0.14
N SER A 91 -12.14 5.06 -0.60
CA SER A 91 -12.33 4.57 -1.95
C SER A 91 -12.52 3.05 -2.01
N LEU A 92 -12.84 2.58 -3.21
CA LEU A 92 -12.97 1.16 -3.52
C LEU A 92 -11.72 0.68 -4.23
N GLU A 93 -11.21 -0.47 -3.84
CA GLU A 93 -10.25 -1.21 -4.62
C GLU A 93 -10.96 -2.25 -5.52
N PRO A 94 -10.27 -2.85 -6.52
CA PRO A 94 -10.95 -3.62 -7.58
C PRO A 94 -11.89 -4.72 -7.13
N GLY A 95 -11.63 -5.38 -6.02
CA GLY A 95 -12.47 -6.44 -5.45
C GLY A 95 -13.43 -5.97 -4.35
N GLY A 96 -13.65 -4.66 -4.21
CA GLY A 96 -14.51 -4.09 -3.18
C GLY A 96 -13.82 -3.92 -1.82
N GLN A 97 -12.49 -4.01 -1.78
CA GLN A 97 -11.76 -3.63 -0.57
C GLN A 97 -12.03 -2.16 -0.30
N LEU A 98 -12.47 -1.86 0.93
CA LEU A 98 -12.72 -0.49 1.36
C LEU A 98 -11.40 0.10 1.86
N GLU A 99 -10.93 1.14 1.20
CA GLU A 99 -9.67 1.81 1.52
C GLU A 99 -9.93 3.16 2.20
N LEU A 100 -9.19 3.44 3.28
CA LEU A 100 -8.91 4.81 3.69
C LEU A 100 -7.54 5.20 3.15
N SER A 101 -7.47 6.28 2.38
CA SER A 101 -6.24 7.04 2.16
C SER A 101 -6.31 8.27 3.05
N GLY A 102 -5.56 8.24 4.15
CA GLY A 102 -5.58 9.26 5.20
C GLY A 102 -5.04 10.61 4.74
N ALA A 103 -5.38 11.64 5.50
CA ALA A 103 -4.86 12.99 5.30
C ALA A 103 -3.34 13.04 5.53
N PRO A 104 -2.62 14.02 4.93
CA PRO A 104 -1.22 14.27 5.24
C PRO A 104 -1.09 14.94 6.62
N LEU A 105 -0.75 14.16 7.65
CA LEU A 105 -0.71 14.55 9.06
C LEU A 105 0.72 14.74 9.59
N GLU A 106 0.89 15.45 10.69
CA GLU A 106 2.21 15.78 11.24
C GLU A 106 2.78 14.67 12.12
N THR A 107 1.92 13.97 12.85
CA THR A 107 2.34 12.99 13.86
C THR A 107 1.62 11.65 13.68
N ILE A 108 2.24 10.58 14.20
CA ILE A 108 1.62 9.26 14.23
C ILE A 108 0.44 9.23 15.19
N HIS A 109 0.42 10.06 16.23
CA HIS A 109 -0.74 10.23 17.10
C HIS A 109 -1.97 10.67 16.29
N GLN A 110 -1.83 11.71 15.45
CA GLN A 110 -2.92 12.17 14.58
C GLN A 110 -3.32 11.10 13.57
N THR A 111 -2.36 10.41 12.97
CA THR A 111 -2.62 9.29 12.04
C THR A 111 -3.40 8.16 12.72
N CYS A 112 -3.04 7.83 13.97
CA CYS A 112 -3.74 6.79 14.73
C CYS A 112 -5.15 7.24 15.12
N ASP A 113 -5.33 8.49 15.50
CA ASP A 113 -6.65 9.07 15.77
C ASP A 113 -7.55 9.04 14.53
N GLU A 114 -7.02 9.39 13.36
CA GLU A 114 -7.75 9.31 12.08
C GLU A 114 -8.19 7.86 11.78
N VAL A 115 -7.28 6.89 11.92
CA VAL A 115 -7.60 5.46 11.74
C VAL A 115 -8.70 5.02 12.70
N ASN A 116 -8.62 5.40 13.98
CA ASN A 116 -9.62 5.05 14.99
C ASN A 116 -10.99 5.65 14.66
N HIS A 117 -11.04 6.93 14.28
CA HIS A 117 -12.28 7.59 13.90
C HIS A 117 -12.90 6.92 12.66
N HIS A 118 -12.10 6.67 11.62
CA HIS A 118 -12.60 6.00 10.43
C HIS A 118 -13.14 4.59 10.73
N LEU A 119 -12.42 3.78 11.51
CA LEU A 119 -12.90 2.44 11.86
C LEU A 119 -14.18 2.49 12.69
N ALA A 120 -14.35 3.49 13.58
CA ALA A 120 -15.58 3.70 14.32
C ALA A 120 -16.75 4.09 13.39
N GLU A 121 -16.53 5.02 12.43
CA GLU A 121 -17.52 5.40 11.43
C GLU A 121 -17.93 4.19 10.56
N VAL A 122 -16.95 3.41 10.07
CA VAL A 122 -17.18 2.18 9.29
C VAL A 122 -17.98 1.17 10.10
N LYS A 123 -17.60 0.93 11.36
CA LYS A 123 -18.31 -0.02 12.24
C LYS A 123 -19.75 0.39 12.46
N GLU A 124 -20.03 1.67 12.68
CA GLU A 124 -21.37 2.15 12.93
C GLU A 124 -22.32 1.95 11.73
N VAL A 125 -21.82 2.21 10.50
CA VAL A 125 -22.57 1.93 9.27
C VAL A 125 -22.72 0.43 9.05
N ALA A 126 -21.63 -0.31 9.20
CA ALA A 126 -21.59 -1.78 9.00
C ALA A 126 -22.58 -2.52 9.91
N ASP A 127 -22.66 -2.13 11.19
CA ASP A 127 -23.61 -2.71 12.15
C ASP A 127 -25.07 -2.51 11.71
N LYS A 128 -25.41 -1.36 11.13
CA LYS A 128 -26.77 -1.07 10.65
C LYS A 128 -27.19 -1.90 9.46
N ILE A 129 -26.27 -2.16 8.54
CA ILE A 129 -26.59 -2.92 7.31
C ILE A 129 -26.25 -4.41 7.40
N GLY A 130 -25.72 -4.88 8.54
CA GLY A 130 -25.44 -6.29 8.78
C GLY A 130 -24.20 -6.81 8.05
N VAL A 131 -23.17 -5.96 7.88
CA VAL A 131 -21.89 -6.33 7.27
C VAL A 131 -20.74 -6.21 8.28
N GLY A 132 -19.60 -6.79 7.96
CA GLY A 132 -18.36 -6.69 8.74
C GLY A 132 -17.17 -6.41 7.85
N PHE A 133 -16.07 -5.98 8.46
CA PHE A 133 -14.80 -5.74 7.78
C PHE A 133 -13.66 -6.43 8.50
N ILE A 134 -12.71 -6.98 7.72
CA ILE A 134 -11.55 -7.70 8.23
C ILE A 134 -10.27 -7.24 7.53
N GLY A 135 -9.20 -7.05 8.32
CA GLY A 135 -7.85 -6.72 7.83
C GLY A 135 -6.98 -7.96 7.73
N LEU A 136 -6.70 -8.42 6.53
CA LEU A 136 -5.79 -9.52 6.21
C LEU A 136 -5.07 -9.20 4.89
N GLY A 137 -3.86 -9.73 4.69
CA GLY A 137 -3.13 -9.49 3.44
C GLY A 137 -3.77 -10.14 2.21
N ALA A 138 -4.47 -11.26 2.37
CA ALA A 138 -5.22 -11.91 1.29
C ALA A 138 -6.58 -12.43 1.79
N ALA A 139 -7.55 -12.50 0.87
CA ALA A 139 -8.87 -13.07 1.15
C ALA A 139 -8.74 -14.57 1.54
N PRO A 140 -9.14 -14.96 2.76
CA PRO A 140 -8.77 -16.26 3.29
C PRO A 140 -9.58 -17.41 2.69
N VAL A 141 -10.84 -17.17 2.30
CA VAL A 141 -11.79 -18.23 1.92
C VAL A 141 -12.31 -18.06 0.51
N TRP A 142 -12.57 -16.84 0.06
CA TRP A 142 -13.28 -16.57 -1.18
C TRP A 142 -12.46 -16.91 -2.42
N THR A 143 -13.14 -17.44 -3.46
CA THR A 143 -12.56 -17.65 -4.78
C THR A 143 -12.57 -16.34 -5.58
N HIS A 144 -11.85 -16.33 -6.69
CA HIS A 144 -11.81 -15.17 -7.58
C HIS A 144 -13.20 -14.81 -8.14
N GLU A 145 -14.00 -15.82 -8.47
CA GLU A 145 -15.33 -15.67 -9.06
C GLU A 145 -16.35 -15.10 -8.06
N GLN A 146 -16.10 -15.24 -6.77
CA GLN A 146 -16.97 -14.72 -5.72
C GLN A 146 -16.73 -13.21 -5.46
N MET A 147 -15.62 -12.66 -5.93
CA MET A 147 -15.28 -11.26 -5.71
C MET A 147 -15.53 -10.43 -6.98
N ASP A 148 -16.60 -9.64 -6.95
CA ASP A 148 -17.00 -8.79 -8.07
C ASP A 148 -15.94 -7.73 -8.38
N LEU A 149 -15.84 -7.37 -9.67
CA LEU A 149 -15.05 -6.23 -10.08
C LEU A 149 -15.84 -4.94 -9.86
N MET A 150 -15.28 -4.02 -9.07
CA MET A 150 -15.92 -2.73 -8.77
C MET A 150 -16.04 -1.84 -10.02
N PRO A 151 -17.09 -0.97 -10.10
CA PRO A 151 -17.44 -0.25 -11.32
C PRO A 151 -16.60 1.01 -11.55
N LYS A 152 -15.27 0.90 -11.51
CA LYS A 152 -14.35 1.95 -11.98
C LYS A 152 -13.83 1.60 -13.37
N GLY A 153 -13.84 2.55 -14.31
CA GLY A 153 -13.42 2.32 -15.70
C GLY A 153 -11.98 1.82 -15.81
N ARG A 154 -11.06 2.38 -14.99
CA ARG A 154 -9.67 1.93 -14.93
C ARG A 154 -9.52 0.45 -14.55
N TYR A 155 -10.39 -0.08 -13.68
CA TYR A 155 -10.30 -1.47 -13.25
C TYR A 155 -10.65 -2.46 -14.36
N LYS A 156 -11.60 -2.10 -15.25
CA LYS A 156 -11.92 -2.92 -16.41
C LYS A 156 -10.74 -3.03 -17.39
N LEU A 157 -9.99 -1.95 -17.55
CA LEU A 157 -8.78 -1.93 -18.37
C LEU A 157 -7.66 -2.75 -17.72
N MET A 158 -7.41 -2.51 -16.43
CA MET A 158 -6.39 -3.24 -15.67
C MET A 158 -6.67 -4.74 -15.63
N ASP A 159 -7.92 -5.17 -15.38
CA ASP A 159 -8.30 -6.59 -15.34
C ASP A 159 -8.00 -7.28 -16.69
N ARG A 160 -8.35 -6.64 -17.82
CA ARG A 160 -8.02 -7.16 -19.17
C ARG A 160 -6.51 -7.26 -19.43
N TYR A 161 -5.74 -6.33 -18.90
CA TYR A 161 -4.28 -6.35 -19.03
C TYR A 161 -3.66 -7.43 -18.14
N MET A 162 -4.08 -7.49 -16.87
CA MET A 162 -3.57 -8.44 -15.88
C MET A 162 -3.85 -9.90 -16.21
N GLN A 163 -4.83 -10.19 -17.08
CA GLN A 163 -5.05 -11.54 -17.63
C GLN A 163 -3.98 -11.96 -18.64
N LYS A 164 -3.15 -11.05 -19.13
CA LYS A 164 -2.14 -11.29 -20.19
C LYS A 164 -0.71 -11.30 -19.65
N VAL A 165 -0.51 -10.79 -18.44
CA VAL A 165 0.82 -10.61 -17.84
C VAL A 165 0.87 -11.25 -16.46
N GLY A 166 1.93 -12.02 -16.18
CA GLY A 166 2.05 -12.77 -14.93
C GLY A 166 0.93 -13.81 -14.73
N SER A 167 0.94 -14.50 -13.60
CA SER A 167 -0.08 -15.52 -13.27
C SER A 167 -1.03 -15.06 -12.15
N HIS A 168 -0.70 -13.97 -11.44
CA HIS A 168 -1.42 -13.53 -10.25
C HIS A 168 -2.03 -12.13 -10.34
N GLY A 169 -1.97 -11.46 -11.50
CA GLY A 169 -2.43 -10.08 -11.65
C GLY A 169 -3.89 -9.84 -11.23
N THR A 170 -4.80 -10.70 -11.68
CA THR A 170 -6.22 -10.61 -11.30
C THR A 170 -6.48 -10.97 -9.84
N GLN A 171 -5.64 -11.86 -9.27
CA GLN A 171 -5.68 -12.21 -7.84
C GLN A 171 -5.26 -11.00 -6.98
N MET A 172 -4.18 -10.33 -7.37
CA MET A 172 -3.72 -9.10 -6.74
C MET A 172 -4.85 -8.07 -6.70
N MET A 173 -5.50 -7.81 -7.83
CA MET A 173 -6.54 -6.79 -7.93
C MET A 173 -7.71 -7.04 -6.97
N ARG A 174 -8.21 -8.27 -6.89
CA ARG A 174 -9.48 -8.53 -6.20
C ARG A 174 -9.31 -9.11 -4.80
N ARG A 175 -8.16 -9.72 -4.49
CA ARG A 175 -8.03 -10.61 -3.33
C ARG A 175 -6.89 -10.28 -2.39
N THR A 176 -6.31 -9.08 -2.51
CA THR A 176 -5.28 -8.60 -1.59
C THR A 176 -5.67 -7.30 -0.90
N CYS A 177 -5.22 -7.12 0.34
CA CYS A 177 -5.29 -5.87 1.06
C CYS A 177 -3.94 -5.53 1.68
N THR A 178 -3.65 -4.25 1.77
CA THR A 178 -2.39 -3.71 2.29
C THR A 178 -2.62 -2.63 3.34
N VAL A 179 -1.58 -2.37 4.12
CA VAL A 179 -1.35 -1.09 4.80
C VAL A 179 -0.14 -0.45 4.13
N GLN A 180 -0.22 0.84 3.81
CA GLN A 180 0.83 1.61 3.16
C GLN A 180 1.10 2.89 3.97
N VAL A 181 2.31 3.43 3.80
CA VAL A 181 2.66 4.73 4.36
C VAL A 181 3.31 5.60 3.30
N ASN A 182 2.91 6.86 3.27
CA ASN A 182 3.39 7.90 2.38
C ASN A 182 4.23 8.88 3.17
N LEU A 183 5.48 9.07 2.78
CA LEU A 183 6.45 9.92 3.46
C LEU A 183 7.11 10.90 2.51
N ASP A 184 7.43 12.07 3.03
CA ASP A 184 8.04 13.17 2.30
C ASP A 184 9.58 13.09 2.27
N PHE A 185 10.17 13.84 1.36
CA PHE A 185 11.61 14.02 1.24
C PHE A 185 11.98 15.50 1.06
N GLY A 186 13.19 15.86 1.48
CA GLY A 186 13.67 17.24 1.46
C GLY A 186 14.40 17.64 0.20
N THR A 187 15.18 16.72 -0.35
CA THR A 187 16.01 16.92 -1.55
C THR A 187 16.07 15.63 -2.35
N GLU A 188 16.62 15.70 -3.57
CA GLU A 188 16.88 14.49 -4.35
C GLU A 188 17.82 13.51 -3.64
N ALA A 189 18.88 14.01 -3.01
CA ALA A 189 19.80 13.16 -2.25
C ALA A 189 19.11 12.46 -1.06
N ASP A 190 18.24 13.15 -0.34
CA ASP A 190 17.43 12.59 0.75
C ASP A 190 16.45 11.55 0.19
N MET A 191 15.79 11.84 -0.94
CA MET A 191 14.92 10.87 -1.63
C MET A 191 15.69 9.60 -2.03
N VAL A 192 16.89 9.74 -2.59
CA VAL A 192 17.75 8.61 -3.00
C VAL A 192 18.07 7.71 -1.81
N GLN A 193 18.52 8.28 -0.69
CA GLN A 193 18.85 7.52 0.51
C GLN A 193 17.62 6.81 1.08
N LYS A 194 16.51 7.52 1.22
CA LYS A 194 15.23 6.97 1.68
C LYS A 194 14.73 5.84 0.79
N MET A 195 14.82 6.01 -0.54
CA MET A 195 14.38 4.99 -1.49
C MET A 195 15.22 3.71 -1.40
N ARG A 196 16.53 3.84 -1.22
CA ARG A 196 17.44 2.71 -1.00
C ARG A 196 17.10 1.96 0.29
N VAL A 197 16.89 2.67 1.39
CA VAL A 197 16.46 2.09 2.67
C VAL A 197 15.10 1.45 2.54
N ALA A 198 14.14 2.12 1.89
CA ALA A 198 12.79 1.60 1.68
C ALA A 198 12.81 0.25 0.95
N LEU A 199 13.50 0.16 -0.19
CA LEU A 199 13.57 -1.09 -0.97
C LEU A 199 14.36 -2.18 -0.24
N ALA A 200 15.49 -1.85 0.40
CA ALA A 200 16.30 -2.84 1.09
C ALA A 200 15.59 -3.44 2.31
N LEU A 201 14.85 -2.62 3.07
CA LEU A 201 14.19 -3.05 4.31
C LEU A 201 12.70 -3.41 4.12
N GLN A 202 12.12 -3.22 2.93
CA GLN A 202 10.73 -3.63 2.68
C GLN A 202 10.50 -5.13 2.97
N PRO A 203 11.40 -6.06 2.64
CA PRO A 203 11.22 -7.46 3.03
C PRO A 203 11.14 -7.67 4.55
N ILE A 204 11.86 -6.88 5.34
CA ILE A 204 11.77 -6.94 6.82
C ILE A 204 10.37 -6.50 7.27
N ALA A 205 9.84 -5.41 6.71
CA ALA A 205 8.46 -4.99 6.96
C ALA A 205 7.46 -6.07 6.53
N THR A 206 7.65 -6.67 5.34
CA THR A 206 6.80 -7.77 4.86
C THR A 206 6.76 -8.93 5.84
N ALA A 207 7.89 -9.33 6.42
CA ALA A 207 7.95 -10.41 7.40
C ALA A 207 7.27 -10.06 8.73
N LEU A 208 7.45 -8.83 9.23
CA LEU A 208 6.82 -8.34 10.46
C LEU A 208 5.30 -8.23 10.34
N PHE A 209 4.82 -7.84 9.16
CA PHE A 209 3.40 -7.64 8.89
C PHE A 209 2.73 -8.81 8.20
N ALA A 210 3.42 -9.95 7.97
CA ALA A 210 2.85 -11.12 7.31
C ALA A 210 1.56 -11.59 8.01
N CYS A 211 0.43 -11.49 7.31
CA CYS A 211 -0.92 -11.77 7.84
C CYS A 211 -1.84 -12.38 6.76
N SER A 212 -1.30 -13.34 5.96
CA SER A 212 -2.08 -13.97 4.89
C SER A 212 -1.65 -15.43 4.63
N PRO A 213 -1.73 -16.33 5.63
CA PRO A 213 -1.31 -17.72 5.45
C PRO A 213 -2.37 -18.60 4.76
N PHE A 214 -3.58 -18.07 4.54
CA PHE A 214 -4.71 -18.79 3.95
C PHE A 214 -5.12 -18.24 2.60
N PHE A 215 -5.60 -19.13 1.74
CA PHE A 215 -6.16 -18.78 0.44
C PHE A 215 -7.13 -19.86 -0.03
N GLU A 216 -8.35 -19.47 -0.44
CA GLU A 216 -9.43 -20.39 -0.85
C GLU A 216 -9.72 -21.51 0.17
N GLY A 217 -9.74 -21.13 1.43
CA GLY A 217 -10.05 -22.06 2.51
C GLY A 217 -8.92 -23.01 2.89
N LYS A 218 -7.69 -22.80 2.39
CA LYS A 218 -6.54 -23.70 2.58
C LYS A 218 -5.33 -22.96 3.14
N ILE A 219 -4.49 -23.68 3.87
CA ILE A 219 -3.14 -23.22 4.24
C ILE A 219 -2.30 -23.18 2.97
N THR A 220 -1.64 -22.04 2.70
CA THR A 220 -0.82 -21.82 1.49
C THR A 220 0.61 -22.35 1.61
N GLY A 221 1.11 -22.49 2.83
CA GLY A 221 2.52 -22.73 3.11
C GLY A 221 3.39 -21.46 3.04
N TYR A 222 2.77 -20.28 2.95
CA TYR A 222 3.41 -18.97 2.98
C TYR A 222 2.97 -18.18 4.22
N GLN A 223 3.84 -17.31 4.74
CA GLN A 223 3.52 -16.37 5.79
C GLN A 223 2.74 -15.16 5.23
N SER A 224 3.16 -14.67 4.06
CA SER A 224 2.43 -13.67 3.29
C SER A 224 2.09 -14.20 1.90
N TRP A 225 0.87 -14.69 1.72
CA TRP A 225 0.37 -15.07 0.38
C TRP A 225 0.21 -13.83 -0.51
N ARG A 226 -0.11 -12.69 0.06
CA ARG A 226 -0.12 -11.41 -0.66
C ARG A 226 1.25 -11.14 -1.30
N ALA A 227 2.33 -11.23 -0.53
CA ALA A 227 3.68 -11.02 -1.07
C ALA A 227 4.00 -12.03 -2.19
N ARG A 228 3.57 -13.30 -2.05
CA ARG A 228 3.71 -14.31 -3.13
C ARG A 228 2.94 -13.92 -4.39
N ILE A 229 1.73 -13.40 -4.27
CA ILE A 229 0.94 -12.90 -5.41
C ILE A 229 1.71 -11.79 -6.15
N TRP A 230 2.29 -10.83 -5.43
CA TRP A 230 3.04 -9.72 -6.01
C TRP A 230 4.34 -10.13 -6.70
N GLN A 231 4.89 -11.33 -6.43
CA GLN A 231 6.07 -11.85 -7.10
C GLN A 231 5.83 -12.23 -8.58
N ASP A 232 4.57 -12.45 -8.97
CA ASP A 232 4.23 -12.82 -10.34
C ASP A 232 2.92 -12.13 -10.81
N THR A 233 2.87 -10.81 -10.64
CA THR A 233 1.75 -9.95 -11.07
C THR A 233 2.04 -9.32 -12.43
N ASP A 234 3.04 -8.44 -12.52
CA ASP A 234 3.50 -7.80 -13.75
C ASP A 234 4.93 -7.29 -13.52
N ASN A 235 5.90 -8.02 -13.99
CA ASN A 235 7.32 -7.76 -13.73
C ASN A 235 7.84 -6.44 -14.37
N ALA A 236 7.08 -5.83 -15.29
CA ALA A 236 7.44 -4.52 -15.85
C ALA A 236 7.20 -3.36 -14.86
N ARG A 237 6.34 -3.58 -13.85
CA ARG A 237 5.90 -2.54 -12.91
C ARG A 237 5.94 -2.90 -11.44
N THR A 238 6.26 -4.15 -11.08
CA THR A 238 6.30 -4.66 -9.69
C THR A 238 7.70 -5.04 -9.28
N GLY A 239 7.87 -5.34 -8.00
CA GLY A 239 9.08 -5.95 -7.44
C GLY A 239 10.16 -4.96 -7.01
N MET A 240 11.36 -5.48 -6.89
CA MET A 240 12.57 -4.72 -6.55
C MET A 240 13.08 -3.97 -7.79
N LEU A 241 13.67 -2.80 -7.59
CA LEU A 241 14.19 -1.95 -8.64
C LEU A 241 15.73 -1.86 -8.53
N PRO A 242 16.50 -2.70 -9.22
CA PRO A 242 17.95 -2.77 -9.07
C PRO A 242 18.67 -1.44 -9.31
N PHE A 243 18.22 -0.66 -10.28
CA PHE A 243 18.83 0.62 -10.65
C PHE A 243 18.81 1.67 -9.53
N VAL A 244 17.99 1.50 -8.50
CA VAL A 244 17.95 2.38 -7.31
C VAL A 244 19.25 2.30 -6.52
N PHE A 245 19.92 1.13 -6.55
CA PHE A 245 21.17 0.87 -5.83
C PHE A 245 22.43 1.19 -6.66
N GLU A 246 22.26 1.55 -7.93
CA GLU A 246 23.34 1.97 -8.81
C GLU A 246 23.74 3.41 -8.56
N ASP A 247 24.96 3.77 -8.96
CA ASP A 247 25.40 5.16 -8.99
C ASP A 247 24.59 5.97 -10.01
N GLY A 248 24.35 7.25 -9.67
CA GLY A 248 23.56 8.13 -10.52
C GLY A 248 22.05 7.91 -10.47
N PHE A 249 21.53 7.15 -9.48
CA PHE A 249 20.10 7.12 -9.24
C PHE A 249 19.60 8.49 -8.74
N GLY A 250 18.47 8.92 -9.30
CA GLY A 250 17.79 10.18 -8.99
C GLY A 250 16.46 10.26 -9.72
N PHE A 251 15.86 11.47 -9.75
CA PHE A 251 14.56 11.67 -10.40
C PHE A 251 14.58 11.32 -11.90
N GLU A 252 15.65 11.66 -12.61
CA GLU A 252 15.76 11.34 -14.04
C GLU A 252 15.76 9.81 -14.29
N ARG A 253 16.49 9.05 -13.49
CA ARG A 253 16.50 7.56 -13.60
C ARG A 253 15.15 6.96 -13.24
N TRP A 254 14.42 7.56 -12.29
CA TRP A 254 13.04 7.16 -12.00
C TRP A 254 12.10 7.47 -13.17
N VAL A 255 12.23 8.62 -13.80
CA VAL A 255 11.48 8.98 -15.02
C VAL A 255 11.73 7.95 -16.12
N GLU A 256 13.00 7.60 -16.37
CA GLU A 256 13.37 6.59 -17.38
C GLU A 256 12.71 5.23 -17.11
N TYR A 257 12.66 4.80 -15.86
CA TYR A 257 11.91 3.61 -15.47
C TYR A 257 10.42 3.76 -15.75
N ALA A 258 9.81 4.83 -15.28
CA ALA A 258 8.36 5.04 -15.42
C ALA A 258 7.92 5.14 -16.88
N LEU A 259 8.71 5.79 -17.74
CA LEU A 259 8.46 5.86 -19.19
C LEU A 259 8.46 4.49 -19.87
N ASN A 260 9.17 3.50 -19.32
CA ASN A 260 9.21 2.13 -19.83
C ASN A 260 8.11 1.23 -19.26
N VAL A 261 7.36 1.68 -18.24
CA VAL A 261 6.20 0.96 -17.74
C VAL A 261 5.08 1.01 -18.78
N PRO A 262 4.53 -0.12 -19.24
CA PRO A 262 3.44 -0.12 -20.22
C PRO A 262 2.21 0.62 -19.69
N MET A 263 1.61 1.48 -20.51
CA MET A 263 0.44 2.27 -20.13
C MET A 263 -0.79 1.39 -19.91
N TYR A 264 -1.73 1.88 -19.09
CA TYR A 264 -3.07 1.31 -18.97
C TYR A 264 -4.10 2.16 -19.73
N PHE A 265 -4.08 3.47 -19.52
CA PHE A 265 -5.11 4.38 -20.02
C PHE A 265 -4.58 5.81 -20.17
N VAL A 266 -5.34 6.61 -20.87
CA VAL A 266 -5.35 8.07 -20.79
C VAL A 266 -6.74 8.51 -20.36
N TYR A 267 -6.84 9.57 -19.54
CA TYR A 267 -8.14 10.09 -19.09
C TYR A 267 -8.48 11.40 -19.80
N ARG A 268 -9.63 11.44 -20.47
CA ARG A 268 -10.11 12.61 -21.21
C ARG A 268 -11.63 12.73 -21.07
N ASP A 269 -12.11 13.92 -20.78
CA ASP A 269 -13.54 14.27 -20.75
C ASP A 269 -14.39 13.28 -19.94
N GLY A 270 -13.91 12.88 -18.77
CA GLY A 270 -14.61 11.95 -17.90
C GLY A 270 -14.52 10.47 -18.31
N LYS A 271 -13.67 10.12 -19.27
CA LYS A 271 -13.57 8.75 -19.81
C LYS A 271 -12.14 8.22 -19.81
N TYR A 272 -12.00 6.94 -19.51
CA TYR A 272 -10.76 6.20 -19.66
C TYR A 272 -10.63 5.72 -21.11
N ILE A 273 -9.59 6.18 -21.80
CA ILE A 273 -9.22 5.76 -23.16
C ILE A 273 -8.23 4.59 -23.02
N ASP A 274 -8.49 3.51 -23.71
CA ASP A 274 -7.67 2.30 -23.70
C ASP A 274 -6.30 2.56 -24.34
N ALA A 275 -5.25 2.50 -23.54
CA ALA A 275 -3.85 2.59 -23.95
C ALA A 275 -3.04 1.38 -23.47
N LEU A 276 -3.70 0.23 -23.26
CA LEU A 276 -3.09 -0.98 -22.69
C LEU A 276 -1.85 -1.43 -23.46
N GLY A 277 -0.73 -1.47 -22.76
CA GLY A 277 0.55 -1.91 -23.30
C GLY A 277 1.25 -0.89 -24.22
N MET A 278 0.66 0.29 -24.44
CA MET A 278 1.28 1.37 -25.21
C MET A 278 2.41 2.02 -24.43
N ASN A 279 3.25 2.80 -25.11
CA ASN A 279 4.43 3.44 -24.55
C ASN A 279 4.18 4.93 -24.30
N PHE A 280 4.53 5.41 -23.12
CA PHE A 280 4.38 6.84 -22.77
C PHE A 280 5.32 7.73 -23.60
N ARG A 281 6.46 7.21 -24.10
CA ARG A 281 7.35 7.96 -25.01
C ARG A 281 6.66 8.28 -26.35
N ASP A 282 5.89 7.34 -26.91
CA ASP A 282 5.11 7.59 -28.11
C ASP A 282 4.04 8.69 -27.85
N PHE A 283 3.50 8.74 -26.64
CA PHE A 283 2.57 9.79 -26.25
C PHE A 283 3.26 11.17 -26.19
N LEU A 284 4.47 11.26 -25.64
CA LEU A 284 5.27 12.50 -25.65
C LEU A 284 5.53 13.02 -27.06
N GLU A 285 5.66 12.13 -28.06
CA GLU A 285 5.91 12.45 -29.46
C GLU A 285 4.63 12.67 -30.27
N GLY A 286 3.44 12.62 -29.68
CA GLY A 286 2.15 12.71 -30.38
C GLY A 286 1.83 11.49 -31.26
N LYS A 287 2.51 10.37 -31.00
CA LYS A 287 2.40 9.13 -31.80
C LYS A 287 1.60 8.03 -31.07
N LEU A 288 0.93 8.35 -29.96
CA LEU A 288 0.15 7.34 -29.25
C LEU A 288 -0.99 6.81 -30.13
N PRO A 289 -1.05 5.50 -30.43
CA PRO A 289 -2.08 4.97 -31.34
C PRO A 289 -3.52 5.24 -30.89
N ALA A 290 -3.75 5.32 -29.57
CA ALA A 290 -5.07 5.63 -29.01
C ALA A 290 -5.49 7.10 -29.19
N LEU A 291 -4.53 8.03 -29.35
CA LEU A 291 -4.73 9.48 -29.44
C LEU A 291 -3.72 10.11 -30.42
N PRO A 292 -3.84 9.82 -31.74
CA PRO A 292 -2.89 10.33 -32.70
C PRO A 292 -2.86 11.86 -32.79
N GLY A 293 -1.67 12.44 -32.69
CA GLY A 293 -1.45 13.90 -32.74
C GLY A 293 -1.61 14.61 -31.38
N GLU A 294 -2.09 13.93 -30.34
CA GLU A 294 -2.14 14.49 -28.99
C GLU A 294 -0.82 14.26 -28.24
N THR A 295 -0.45 15.20 -27.38
CA THR A 295 0.66 15.09 -26.44
C THR A 295 0.13 15.08 -25.00
N PRO A 296 0.86 14.47 -24.04
CA PRO A 296 0.39 14.34 -22.67
C PRO A 296 0.46 15.66 -21.90
N THR A 297 -0.36 15.74 -20.86
CA THR A 297 -0.32 16.76 -19.82
C THR A 297 0.40 16.25 -18.57
N LEU A 298 0.72 17.15 -17.62
CA LEU A 298 1.24 16.76 -16.31
C LEU A 298 0.25 15.88 -15.51
N SER A 299 -1.06 16.00 -15.78
CA SER A 299 -2.06 15.10 -15.19
C SER A 299 -1.93 13.68 -15.73
N ASP A 300 -1.67 13.51 -17.04
CA ASP A 300 -1.43 12.20 -17.63
C ASP A 300 -0.18 11.55 -17.05
N TRP A 301 0.87 12.33 -16.83
CA TRP A 301 2.09 11.87 -16.17
C TRP A 301 1.81 11.42 -14.72
N ALA A 302 1.10 12.24 -13.95
CA ALA A 302 0.70 11.91 -12.60
C ALA A 302 -0.12 10.61 -12.54
N ASP A 303 -1.09 10.44 -13.43
CA ASP A 303 -1.90 9.22 -13.54
C ASP A 303 -1.04 8.02 -13.93
N HIS A 304 -0.12 8.18 -14.88
CA HIS A 304 0.78 7.11 -15.30
C HIS A 304 1.67 6.63 -14.15
N LEU A 305 2.24 7.53 -13.35
CA LEU A 305 3.02 7.18 -12.15
C LEU A 305 2.22 6.32 -11.15
N THR A 306 0.88 6.48 -11.09
CA THR A 306 0.03 5.64 -10.22
C THR A 306 -0.08 4.20 -10.70
N THR A 307 0.34 3.89 -11.92
CA THR A 307 0.25 2.55 -12.52
C THR A 307 1.50 1.71 -12.34
N ALA A 308 2.57 2.25 -11.75
CA ALA A 308 3.75 1.51 -11.32
C ALA A 308 3.54 0.98 -9.89
N PHE A 309 3.87 -0.28 -9.63
CA PHE A 309 3.60 -0.96 -8.36
C PHE A 309 4.84 -1.66 -7.78
N PRO A 310 6.03 -1.02 -7.73
CA PRO A 310 7.18 -1.60 -7.05
C PRO A 310 6.96 -1.67 -5.54
N GLU A 311 7.87 -2.32 -4.83
CA GLU A 311 7.84 -2.45 -3.36
C GLU A 311 7.86 -1.09 -2.63
N ALA A 312 8.55 -0.10 -3.22
CA ALA A 312 8.47 1.32 -2.84
C ALA A 312 8.35 2.16 -4.11
N ARG A 313 7.52 3.20 -4.09
CA ARG A 313 7.20 4.06 -5.25
C ARG A 313 7.46 5.52 -4.95
N ILE A 314 7.99 6.24 -5.95
CA ILE A 314 8.16 7.70 -5.90
C ILE A 314 7.06 8.37 -6.72
N LYS A 315 6.41 9.34 -6.10
CA LYS A 315 5.59 10.39 -6.71
C LYS A 315 6.14 11.74 -6.23
N LYS A 316 5.31 12.69 -5.81
CA LYS A 316 5.76 13.87 -5.06
C LYS A 316 6.09 13.55 -3.59
N TYR A 317 6.01 12.30 -3.23
CA TYR A 317 6.31 11.67 -1.96
C TYR A 317 6.66 10.20 -2.22
N MET A 318 7.09 9.49 -1.20
CA MET A 318 7.42 8.06 -1.29
C MET A 318 6.35 7.22 -0.63
N GLU A 319 6.02 6.09 -1.24
CA GLU A 319 5.04 5.12 -0.72
C GLU A 319 5.74 3.79 -0.44
N MET A 320 5.67 3.30 0.78
CA MET A 320 6.09 1.95 1.17
C MET A 320 4.87 1.03 1.14
N ARG A 321 4.94 -0.06 0.34
CA ARG A 321 3.76 -0.76 -0.18
C ARG A 321 3.68 -2.25 0.15
N GLY A 322 4.73 -2.85 0.68
CA GLY A 322 4.87 -4.31 0.77
C GLY A 322 4.24 -4.99 2.00
N ALA A 323 3.61 -4.25 2.92
CA ALA A 323 3.01 -4.83 4.12
C ALA A 323 1.60 -5.42 3.85
N ASP A 324 1.29 -6.56 4.45
CA ASP A 324 -0.08 -7.09 4.50
C ASP A 324 -0.97 -6.18 5.35
N ALA A 325 -2.25 -6.06 5.02
CA ALA A 325 -3.24 -5.56 5.95
C ALA A 325 -3.36 -6.51 7.15
N GLY A 326 -3.73 -5.98 8.30
CA GLY A 326 -3.77 -6.73 9.54
C GLY A 326 -4.73 -6.15 10.57
N PRO A 327 -4.75 -6.70 11.78
CA PRO A 327 -5.58 -6.21 12.88
C PRO A 327 -5.30 -4.74 13.20
N TRP A 328 -6.33 -4.05 13.69
CA TRP A 328 -6.32 -2.63 14.02
C TRP A 328 -5.04 -2.11 14.69
N ARG A 329 -4.58 -2.76 15.74
CA ARG A 329 -3.39 -2.34 16.52
C ARG A 329 -2.07 -2.33 15.74
N ARG A 330 -2.04 -2.92 14.53
CA ARG A 330 -0.85 -2.96 13.66
C ARG A 330 -0.89 -1.91 12.56
N ILE A 331 -2.05 -1.31 12.29
CA ILE A 331 -2.17 -0.27 11.26
C ILE A 331 -1.25 0.91 11.60
N CYS A 332 -1.29 1.40 12.84
CA CYS A 332 -0.46 2.52 13.29
C CYS A 332 1.03 2.15 13.46
N ALA A 333 1.36 0.88 13.59
CA ALA A 333 2.74 0.44 13.74
C ALA A 333 3.55 0.57 12.43
N LEU A 334 2.91 0.48 11.25
CA LEU A 334 3.61 0.63 9.98
C LEU A 334 4.13 2.06 9.75
N PRO A 335 3.32 3.11 9.88
CA PRO A 335 3.85 4.48 9.79
C PRO A 335 4.90 4.76 10.89
N ALA A 336 4.74 4.24 12.10
CA ALA A 336 5.76 4.39 13.16
C ALA A 336 7.09 3.77 12.75
N PHE A 337 7.07 2.55 12.20
CA PHE A 337 8.24 1.84 11.71
C PHE A 337 9.01 2.68 10.66
N TRP A 338 8.32 3.16 9.63
CA TRP A 338 8.96 3.88 8.54
C TRP A 338 9.34 5.32 8.90
N VAL A 339 8.52 6.03 9.67
CA VAL A 339 8.82 7.38 10.15
C VAL A 339 10.06 7.37 11.05
N GLY A 340 10.17 6.41 11.94
CA GLY A 340 11.34 6.26 12.81
C GLY A 340 12.63 6.03 12.03
N LEU A 341 12.57 5.28 10.92
CA LEU A 341 13.74 5.04 10.07
C LEU A 341 14.11 6.22 9.16
N MET A 342 13.13 7.07 8.77
CA MET A 342 13.30 7.99 7.64
C MET A 342 13.20 9.48 8.00
N TYR A 343 12.61 9.86 9.12
CA TYR A 343 12.39 11.26 9.47
C TYR A 343 13.41 11.82 10.46
N ASP A 344 14.33 10.97 10.94
CA ASP A 344 15.54 11.36 11.64
C ASP A 344 16.78 10.96 10.81
N GLN A 345 17.73 11.89 10.63
CA GLN A 345 18.89 11.65 9.77
C GLN A 345 19.82 10.57 10.34
N ALA A 346 20.04 10.57 11.65
CA ALA A 346 20.93 9.58 12.27
C ALA A 346 20.31 8.15 12.17
N ALA A 347 18.99 8.04 12.31
CA ALA A 347 18.29 6.78 12.10
C ALA A 347 18.34 6.33 10.64
N LEU A 348 18.17 7.27 9.69
CA LEU A 348 18.25 6.97 8.25
C LEU A 348 19.66 6.49 7.86
N ASP A 349 20.70 7.14 8.38
CA ASP A 349 22.09 6.73 8.16
C ASP A 349 22.37 5.34 8.74
N ALA A 350 21.94 5.09 9.98
CA ALA A 350 22.09 3.79 10.63
C ALA A 350 21.31 2.68 9.88
N ALA A 351 20.11 2.97 9.38
CA ALA A 351 19.32 2.04 8.57
C ALA A 351 20.01 1.72 7.25
N TRP A 352 20.63 2.73 6.60
CA TRP A 352 21.41 2.51 5.39
C TRP A 352 22.68 1.70 5.68
N ASP A 353 23.41 2.03 6.74
CA ASP A 353 24.61 1.31 7.15
C ASP A 353 24.35 -0.18 7.41
N LEU A 354 23.17 -0.51 7.95
CA LEU A 354 22.77 -1.90 8.18
C LEU A 354 22.61 -2.70 6.88
N CYS A 355 22.17 -2.09 5.80
CA CYS A 355 21.76 -2.82 4.58
C CYS A 355 22.54 -2.44 3.30
N LYS A 356 23.45 -1.47 3.36
CA LYS A 356 24.15 -0.97 2.17
C LYS A 356 24.98 -2.03 1.45
N ASP A 357 25.59 -2.93 2.19
CA ASP A 357 26.50 -3.96 1.66
C ASP A 357 25.77 -5.21 1.15
N TRP A 358 24.45 -5.30 1.32
CA TRP A 358 23.69 -6.39 0.74
C TRP A 358 23.71 -6.30 -0.79
N SER A 359 24.10 -7.37 -1.46
CA SER A 359 24.08 -7.45 -2.92
C SER A 359 22.64 -7.49 -3.45
N MET A 360 22.43 -7.13 -4.71
CA MET A 360 21.11 -7.25 -5.35
C MET A 360 20.56 -8.67 -5.33
N ALA A 361 21.43 -9.68 -5.49
CA ALA A 361 21.02 -11.08 -5.40
C ALA A 361 20.50 -11.44 -4.00
N GLN A 362 21.14 -10.94 -2.94
CA GLN A 362 20.68 -11.14 -1.56
C GLN A 362 19.35 -10.43 -1.30
N ARG A 363 19.20 -9.17 -1.76
CA ARG A 363 17.94 -8.42 -1.62
C ARG A 363 16.78 -9.11 -2.32
N GLU A 364 16.98 -9.58 -3.55
CA GLU A 364 15.95 -10.28 -4.31
C GLU A 364 15.62 -11.65 -3.69
N ALA A 365 16.61 -12.41 -3.26
CA ALA A 365 16.40 -13.66 -2.54
C ALA A 365 15.59 -13.42 -1.25
N LEU A 366 15.96 -12.40 -0.47
CA LEU A 366 15.23 -12.03 0.74
C LEU A 366 13.77 -11.68 0.44
N ARG A 367 13.50 -10.89 -0.61
CA ARG A 367 12.13 -10.53 -1.02
C ARG A 367 11.30 -11.78 -1.36
N LEU A 368 11.91 -12.76 -2.02
CA LEU A 368 11.23 -14.02 -2.35
C LEU A 368 10.99 -14.88 -1.10
N ASP A 369 12.00 -15.01 -0.25
CA ASP A 369 12.00 -15.91 0.90
C ASP A 369 11.08 -15.43 2.03
N VAL A 370 11.01 -14.14 2.31
CA VAL A 370 10.14 -13.61 3.38
C VAL A 370 8.67 -13.89 3.15
N ALA A 371 8.22 -13.96 1.91
CA ALA A 371 6.84 -14.34 1.59
C ALA A 371 6.50 -15.72 2.15
N LYS A 372 7.44 -16.65 2.10
CA LYS A 372 7.27 -18.04 2.54
C LYS A 372 7.70 -18.27 3.98
N LEU A 373 8.86 -17.75 4.36
CA LEU A 373 9.53 -18.07 5.61
C LEU A 373 9.30 -17.01 6.72
N GLY A 374 8.84 -15.80 6.34
CA GLY A 374 8.63 -14.69 7.28
C GLY A 374 9.90 -14.36 8.06
N LEU A 375 9.80 -14.33 9.38
CA LEU A 375 10.92 -14.04 10.29
C LEU A 375 12.07 -15.07 10.26
N LYS A 376 11.84 -16.24 9.67
CA LYS A 376 12.83 -17.33 9.54
C LYS A 376 13.64 -17.24 8.26
N ALA A 377 13.33 -16.33 7.34
CA ALA A 377 14.16 -16.06 6.18
C ALA A 377 15.52 -15.50 6.66
N GLU A 378 16.52 -15.60 5.79
CA GLU A 378 17.90 -15.22 6.15
C GLU A 378 18.48 -14.23 5.13
N ILE A 379 19.31 -13.33 5.62
CA ILE A 379 20.16 -12.45 4.82
C ILE A 379 21.50 -12.26 5.53
N ASP A 380 22.57 -12.40 4.76
CA ASP A 380 23.95 -12.20 5.24
C ASP A 380 24.28 -13.02 6.50
N GLY A 381 23.82 -14.28 6.54
CA GLY A 381 24.05 -15.20 7.66
C GLY A 381 23.24 -14.90 8.93
N ARG A 382 22.27 -13.97 8.86
CA ARG A 382 21.39 -13.59 9.96
C ARG A 382 19.93 -13.87 9.64
N THR A 383 19.14 -14.28 10.63
CA THR A 383 17.70 -14.40 10.44
C THR A 383 17.04 -13.02 10.29
N VAL A 384 15.94 -12.96 9.53
CA VAL A 384 15.12 -11.74 9.43
C VAL A 384 14.65 -11.28 10.81
N ARG A 385 14.38 -12.19 11.75
CA ARG A 385 14.08 -11.86 13.14
C ARG A 385 15.19 -11.03 13.80
N ASP A 386 16.45 -11.42 13.63
CA ASP A 386 17.58 -10.71 14.23
C ASP A 386 17.82 -9.36 13.58
N VAL A 387 17.70 -9.29 12.25
CA VAL A 387 17.76 -8.02 11.51
C VAL A 387 16.61 -7.10 11.92
N ALA A 388 15.39 -7.62 12.05
CA ALA A 388 14.22 -6.85 12.47
C ALA A 388 14.39 -6.24 13.88
N ARG A 389 15.09 -6.94 14.79
CA ARG A 389 15.41 -6.39 16.12
C ARG A 389 16.26 -5.13 16.02
N ASP A 390 17.29 -5.15 15.18
CA ASP A 390 18.16 -3.99 14.97
C ASP A 390 17.41 -2.86 14.25
N VAL A 391 16.63 -3.18 13.22
CA VAL A 391 15.81 -2.21 12.49
C VAL A 391 14.80 -1.53 13.42
N LEU A 392 14.16 -2.27 14.31
CA LEU A 392 13.24 -1.70 15.31
C LEU A 392 13.95 -0.82 16.33
N ALA A 393 15.17 -1.19 16.76
CA ALA A 393 15.96 -0.34 17.64
C ALA A 393 16.33 1.00 16.97
N ILE A 394 16.69 0.98 15.69
CA ILE A 394 16.96 2.18 14.89
C ILE A 394 15.68 3.02 14.75
N SER A 395 14.56 2.40 14.39
CA SER A 395 13.28 3.09 14.26
C SER A 395 12.85 3.73 15.58
N GLN A 396 12.98 3.01 16.69
CA GLN A 396 12.68 3.52 18.03
C GLN A 396 13.55 4.74 18.39
N ALA A 397 14.84 4.69 18.09
CA ALA A 397 15.74 5.82 18.31
C ALA A 397 15.33 7.06 17.48
N GLY A 398 14.95 6.86 16.22
CA GLY A 398 14.47 7.94 15.35
C GLY A 398 13.15 8.56 15.83
N LEU A 399 12.19 7.76 16.31
CA LEU A 399 10.95 8.29 16.90
C LEU A 399 11.22 9.05 18.21
N ALA A 400 12.09 8.54 19.07
CA ALA A 400 12.49 9.24 20.28
C ALA A 400 13.18 10.59 19.98
N ALA A 401 14.06 10.63 18.95
CA ALA A 401 14.72 11.86 18.50
C ALA A 401 13.73 12.89 17.93
N ARG A 402 12.64 12.47 17.31
CA ARG A 402 11.56 13.36 16.85
C ARG A 402 10.82 14.01 18.01
N ALA A 403 10.75 13.36 19.17
CA ALA A 403 10.16 13.85 20.42
C ALA A 403 8.75 14.45 20.23
N GLN A 404 7.87 13.76 19.48
CA GLN A 404 6.50 14.20 19.23
C GLN A 404 5.58 13.70 20.36
N PRO A 405 5.20 14.55 21.31
CA PRO A 405 4.38 14.13 22.45
C PRO A 405 2.92 13.89 22.02
N GLY A 406 2.26 12.96 22.69
CA GLY A 406 0.82 12.78 22.58
C GLY A 406 0.03 13.93 23.21
N ALA A 407 -1.27 13.94 22.98
CA ALA A 407 -2.17 14.97 23.49
C ALA A 407 -2.03 15.14 25.01
N GLY A 408 -1.90 16.39 25.45
CA GLY A 408 -1.72 16.73 26.87
C GLY A 408 -0.38 16.32 27.48
N GLY A 409 0.61 15.86 26.69
CA GLY A 409 1.94 15.48 27.16
C GLY A 409 2.00 14.21 28.01
N LEU A 410 0.92 13.42 28.05
CA LEU A 410 0.85 12.16 28.81
C LEU A 410 1.76 11.06 28.24
N VAL A 411 2.00 11.10 26.93
CA VAL A 411 2.90 10.21 26.23
C VAL A 411 4.05 11.06 25.68
N PRO A 412 5.32 10.74 26.00
CA PRO A 412 6.44 11.64 25.70
C PRO A 412 6.81 11.68 24.19
N ASP A 413 6.53 10.58 23.47
CA ASP A 413 6.90 10.43 22.07
C ASP A 413 6.02 9.36 21.35
N GLU A 414 6.41 8.98 20.13
CA GLU A 414 5.69 8.02 19.28
C GLU A 414 6.21 6.57 19.40
N THR A 415 7.17 6.29 20.27
CA THR A 415 7.85 4.97 20.32
C THR A 415 6.92 3.82 20.70
N HIS A 416 5.88 4.08 21.49
CA HIS A 416 4.92 3.06 21.93
C HIS A 416 4.14 2.41 20.76
N PHE A 417 4.04 3.07 19.60
CA PHE A 417 3.42 2.48 18.41
C PHE A 417 4.22 1.30 17.85
N LEU A 418 5.50 1.16 18.21
CA LEU A 418 6.33 0.01 17.84
C LEU A 418 6.13 -1.23 18.73
N ASN A 419 5.44 -1.12 19.86
CA ASN A 419 5.31 -2.21 20.83
C ASN A 419 4.80 -3.51 20.20
N ALA A 420 3.80 -3.42 19.31
CA ALA A 420 3.27 -4.60 18.61
C ALA A 420 4.31 -5.31 17.73
N LEU A 421 5.30 -4.58 17.18
CA LEU A 421 6.38 -5.14 16.38
C LEU A 421 7.48 -5.71 17.27
N HIS A 422 7.80 -5.07 18.38
CA HIS A 422 8.71 -5.64 19.38
C HIS A 422 8.19 -6.97 19.91
N ASP A 423 6.89 -7.08 20.25
CA ASP A 423 6.27 -8.34 20.67
C ASP A 423 6.42 -9.46 19.64
N ILE A 424 6.29 -9.15 18.33
CA ILE A 424 6.49 -10.09 17.22
C ILE A 424 7.94 -10.60 17.21
N VAL A 425 8.90 -9.69 17.30
CA VAL A 425 10.33 -10.05 17.29
C VAL A 425 10.72 -10.84 18.54
N GLU A 426 10.22 -10.46 19.72
CA GLU A 426 10.51 -11.16 20.96
C GLU A 426 9.96 -12.60 20.97
N ARG A 427 8.74 -12.79 20.53
CA ARG A 427 8.13 -14.12 20.40
C ARG A 427 8.71 -14.93 19.24
N GLY A 428 9.18 -14.24 18.16
CA GLY A 428 9.58 -14.87 16.92
C GLY A 428 8.41 -15.42 16.11
N GLU A 429 7.23 -14.85 16.31
CA GLU A 429 5.96 -15.26 15.71
C GLU A 429 5.29 -14.07 15.03
N SER A 430 5.10 -14.16 13.72
CA SER A 430 4.34 -13.21 12.92
C SER A 430 2.82 -13.34 13.16
N PRO A 431 2.00 -12.38 12.69
CA PRO A 431 0.55 -12.55 12.67
C PRO A 431 0.08 -13.84 11.98
N SER A 432 0.78 -14.27 10.93
CA SER A 432 0.47 -15.53 10.24
C SER A 432 0.73 -16.76 11.09
N ASP A 433 1.78 -16.75 11.91
CA ASP A 433 2.04 -17.86 12.85
C ASP A 433 0.92 -17.96 13.90
N GLU A 434 0.43 -16.81 14.40
CA GLU A 434 -0.73 -16.75 15.30
C GLU A 434 -2.00 -17.33 14.65
N LEU A 435 -2.29 -16.93 13.41
CA LEU A 435 -3.44 -17.42 12.65
C LEU A 435 -3.35 -18.94 12.40
N LEU A 436 -2.18 -19.46 12.03
CA LEU A 436 -1.93 -20.88 11.81
C LEU A 436 -2.07 -21.68 13.11
N ALA A 437 -1.57 -21.15 14.23
CA ALA A 437 -1.72 -21.80 15.55
C ALA A 437 -3.20 -21.89 15.95
N LYS A 438 -3.99 -20.83 15.76
CA LYS A 438 -5.44 -20.86 16.01
C LYS A 438 -6.17 -21.83 15.11
N PHE A 439 -5.87 -21.83 13.80
CA PHE A 439 -6.46 -22.75 12.84
C PHE A 439 -6.25 -24.22 13.21
N ASN A 440 -5.02 -24.59 13.54
CA ASN A 440 -4.67 -25.95 13.95
C ASN A 440 -5.15 -26.34 15.37
N GLY A 441 -5.41 -25.35 16.21
CA GLY A 441 -5.79 -25.51 17.61
C GLY A 441 -7.26 -25.15 17.88
N ALA A 442 -7.50 -23.92 18.33
CA ALA A 442 -8.80 -23.48 18.83
C ALA A 442 -9.92 -23.55 17.77
N TRP A 443 -9.61 -23.24 16.52
CA TRP A 443 -10.58 -23.26 15.42
C TRP A 443 -10.80 -24.65 14.81
N LYS A 444 -10.01 -25.68 15.19
CA LYS A 444 -10.15 -27.06 14.71
C LYS A 444 -10.26 -27.18 13.18
N GLY A 445 -9.57 -26.33 12.44
CA GLY A 445 -9.61 -26.26 10.98
C GLY A 445 -10.78 -25.49 10.39
N ASP A 446 -11.59 -24.79 11.19
CA ASP A 446 -12.69 -23.94 10.72
C ASP A 446 -12.22 -22.50 10.55
N LEU A 447 -12.05 -22.04 9.30
CA LEU A 447 -11.65 -20.67 8.99
C LEU A 447 -12.77 -19.64 9.20
N THR A 448 -14.01 -20.03 9.45
CA THR A 448 -15.10 -19.09 9.71
C THR A 448 -14.87 -18.29 11.00
N ASP A 449 -14.12 -18.84 11.96
CA ASP A 449 -13.75 -18.18 13.20
C ASP A 449 -12.87 -16.94 12.99
N ILE A 450 -12.16 -16.85 11.85
CA ILE A 450 -11.35 -15.67 11.53
C ILE A 450 -12.21 -14.40 11.41
N TYR A 451 -13.41 -14.51 10.86
CA TYR A 451 -14.34 -13.39 10.72
C TYR A 451 -14.89 -12.92 12.08
N ARG A 452 -15.02 -13.83 13.04
CA ARG A 452 -15.49 -13.52 14.39
C ARG A 452 -14.42 -12.85 15.24
N GLU A 453 -13.15 -13.30 15.10
CA GLU A 453 -12.07 -12.89 16.01
C GLU A 453 -11.23 -11.74 15.47
N TYR A 454 -11.17 -11.53 14.14
CA TYR A 454 -10.31 -10.54 13.48
C TYR A 454 -11.07 -9.42 12.77
N SER A 455 -12.40 -9.34 12.92
CA SER A 455 -13.17 -8.18 12.45
C SER A 455 -12.85 -6.93 13.26
N TYR A 456 -12.94 -5.77 12.60
CA TYR A 456 -12.83 -4.45 13.21
C TYR A 456 -14.05 -4.06 14.03
#